data_4ef9a2e4259be2cabbfb6171cf588842
#
_entry.id   4ef9a2e4259be2cabbfb6171cf588842
#
_cell.length_a   1.000
_cell.length_b   1.000
_cell.length_c   1.000
_cell.angle_alpha   90.00
_cell.angle_beta   90.00
_cell.angle_gamma   90.00
#
_symmetry.space_group_name_H-M   'P 1'
#
loop_
_entity.id
_entity.type
_entity.pdbx_description
1 polymer ?
#
loop_
_entity_poly.entity_id
_entity_poly.type
_entity_poly.pdbx_seq_one_letter_code
_entity_poly.pdbx_strand_id
1 'polypeptide(L)'
;VCYNDGCAPEDEKDWWKIYAYKGDIVQVDFSGSGSNMIPIIGDGWEVDFSIHDSSGNQINSKVQSNEDTSGKLSTVMTTADWVYIKVKGKDTFFNDGVDYTLLASIDSNDRDSDEDGYIDSEDACDFVPGTSAYDRKGCLDSDSDGYSDPEVGWGTNNGADAFPFQPTQWQDSDNDGFGDNLDGYQGDFCPYNSGQSLSDRFGCLDSDGDGFSDPDPG
;
A
#
# COMPACT_ATOMS: atom_id res chain seq x y z
N VAL A 1 2.21 8.87 26.75
CA VAL A 1 2.45 10.14 27.42
C VAL A 1 1.08 10.70 27.77
N CYS A 2 0.70 10.63 29.06
CA CYS A 2 -0.46 11.38 29.55
C CYS A 2 -0.18 12.86 29.28
N TYR A 3 -0.91 13.48 28.36
CA TYR A 3 -0.90 14.93 28.22
C TYR A 3 -1.76 15.53 29.32
N ASN A 4 -1.11 16.12 30.29
CA ASN A 4 -1.51 17.20 31.21
C ASN A 4 -3.00 17.43 31.50
N ASP A 5 -3.71 16.47 32.00
CA ASP A 5 -4.84 16.71 32.90
C ASP A 5 -4.93 15.47 33.77
N GLY A 6 -4.22 15.52 34.90
CA GLY A 6 -4.15 14.57 35.99
C GLY A 6 -4.87 13.26 35.74
N CYS A 7 -4.11 12.18 35.52
CA CYS A 7 -4.68 10.84 35.62
C CYS A 7 -5.42 10.77 36.95
N ALA A 8 -6.76 10.83 36.91
CA ALA A 8 -7.55 10.70 38.09
C ALA A 8 -7.31 9.29 38.65
N PRO A 9 -7.18 9.11 39.93
CA PRO A 9 -6.92 7.81 40.53
C PRO A 9 -8.05 6.79 40.36
N GLU A 10 -9.05 7.13 39.57
CA GLU A 10 -10.23 6.30 39.28
C GLU A 10 -10.27 5.77 37.84
N ASP A 11 -9.31 6.16 36.97
CA ASP A 11 -9.27 5.68 35.60
C ASP A 11 -8.45 4.39 35.48
N GLU A 12 -9.11 3.27 35.66
CA GLU A 12 -8.54 1.93 35.51
C GLU A 12 -8.14 1.58 34.04
N LYS A 13 -8.17 2.55 33.11
CA LYS A 13 -8.03 2.29 31.69
C LYS A 13 -7.33 3.41 30.96
N ASP A 14 -6.27 3.07 30.25
CA ASP A 14 -5.61 3.95 29.29
C ASP A 14 -5.95 3.54 27.87
N TRP A 15 -6.17 4.52 26.99
CA TRP A 15 -6.45 4.30 25.60
C TRP A 15 -5.49 5.06 24.70
N TRP A 16 -4.98 4.37 23.69
CA TRP A 16 -4.11 4.91 22.65
C TRP A 16 -4.74 4.60 21.30
N LYS A 17 -4.43 5.35 20.26
CA LYS A 17 -4.88 5.05 18.91
C LYS A 17 -3.79 5.28 17.89
N ILE A 18 -3.82 4.46 16.83
CA ILE A 18 -2.96 4.53 15.67
C ILE A 18 -3.82 4.28 14.43
N TYR A 19 -3.57 5.01 13.35
CA TYR A 19 -4.23 4.74 12.08
C TYR A 19 -3.36 3.78 11.27
N ALA A 20 -3.97 2.76 10.70
CA ALA A 20 -3.30 1.77 9.88
C ALA A 20 -4.11 1.47 8.62
N TYR A 21 -3.43 1.12 7.55
CA TYR A 21 -4.02 0.79 6.26
C TYR A 21 -4.26 -0.71 6.14
N LYS A 22 -5.02 -1.12 5.13
CA LYS A 22 -5.19 -2.52 4.79
C LYS A 22 -3.82 -3.14 4.45
N GLY A 23 -3.55 -4.34 4.94
CA GLY A 23 -2.25 -5.01 4.82
C GLY A 23 -1.24 -4.66 5.91
N ASP A 24 -1.37 -3.51 6.58
CA ASP A 24 -0.47 -3.15 7.69
C ASP A 24 -0.55 -4.19 8.83
N ILE A 25 0.61 -4.49 9.42
CA ILE A 25 0.69 -5.25 10.66
C ILE A 25 0.88 -4.26 11.82
N VAL A 26 -0.14 -4.07 12.61
CA VAL A 26 -0.04 -3.30 13.86
C VAL A 26 0.53 -4.19 14.94
N GLN A 27 1.67 -3.80 15.47
CA GLN A 27 2.36 -4.50 16.55
C GLN A 27 2.47 -3.63 17.78
N VAL A 28 2.17 -4.22 18.94
CA VAL A 28 2.29 -3.57 20.23
C VAL A 28 3.20 -4.41 21.12
N ASP A 29 4.37 -3.88 21.41
CA ASP A 29 5.30 -4.43 22.39
C ASP A 29 5.06 -3.72 23.72
N PHE A 30 4.98 -4.46 24.79
CA PHE A 30 4.74 -3.91 26.12
C PHE A 30 5.58 -4.61 27.17
N SER A 31 5.94 -3.83 28.21
CA SER A 31 6.59 -4.34 29.40
C SER A 31 6.05 -3.62 30.62
N GLY A 32 5.87 -4.34 31.71
CA GLY A 32 5.40 -3.80 32.97
C GLY A 32 6.41 -4.03 34.07
N SER A 33 6.45 -3.10 35.01
CA SER A 33 7.18 -3.26 36.27
C SER A 33 6.33 -2.73 37.41
N GLY A 34 6.10 -3.55 38.41
CA GLY A 34 5.46 -3.13 39.68
C GLY A 34 6.51 -2.82 40.73
N SER A 35 6.36 -1.69 41.45
CA SER A 35 7.22 -1.35 42.55
C SER A 35 6.88 -2.20 43.77
N ASN A 36 7.86 -2.96 44.21
CA ASN A 36 7.99 -3.58 45.56
C ASN A 36 6.75 -4.09 46.24
N MET A 37 6.57 -5.33 46.11
CA MET A 37 5.69 -6.02 47.01
C MET A 37 6.45 -6.77 48.07
N ILE A 38 6.08 -6.54 49.29
CA ILE A 38 6.27 -7.50 50.35
C ILE A 38 5.49 -8.74 49.94
N PRO A 39 6.11 -9.93 49.82
CA PRO A 39 5.40 -11.13 49.37
C PRO A 39 4.46 -11.59 50.49
N ILE A 40 3.27 -11.01 50.54
CA ILE A 40 2.16 -11.54 51.31
C ILE A 40 1.25 -12.24 50.33
N ILE A 41 1.49 -13.54 50.21
CA ILE A 41 0.59 -14.59 49.70
C ILE A 41 -0.47 -14.10 48.69
N GLY A 42 -0.15 -14.17 47.42
CA GLY A 42 -1.16 -14.31 46.38
C GLY A 42 -1.47 -13.10 45.49
N ASP A 43 -0.97 -11.90 45.81
CA ASP A 43 -1.39 -10.69 45.08
C ASP A 43 -0.25 -10.10 44.26
N GLY A 44 -0.13 -10.57 43.01
CA GLY A 44 0.68 -9.94 41.95
C GLY A 44 -0.13 -8.89 41.23
N TRP A 45 0.55 -7.93 40.60
CA TRP A 45 -0.09 -7.02 39.67
C TRP A 45 -0.48 -7.78 38.38
N GLU A 46 -1.58 -7.38 37.77
CA GLU A 46 -2.06 -7.92 36.52
C GLU A 46 -2.56 -6.77 35.60
N VAL A 47 -2.12 -6.74 34.40
CA VAL A 47 -2.54 -5.74 33.39
C VAL A 47 -3.00 -6.44 32.12
N ASP A 48 -4.17 -6.07 31.63
CA ASP A 48 -4.74 -6.54 30.38
C ASP A 48 -4.42 -5.53 29.27
N PHE A 49 -3.66 -5.98 28.28
CA PHE A 49 -3.37 -5.26 27.03
C PHE A 49 -4.26 -5.80 25.94
N SER A 50 -4.98 -4.94 25.24
CA SER A 50 -5.87 -5.37 24.17
C SER A 50 -5.87 -4.39 23.00
N ILE A 51 -6.06 -4.95 21.78
CA ILE A 51 -6.22 -4.22 20.53
C ILE A 51 -7.69 -4.29 20.15
N HIS A 52 -8.25 -3.15 19.73
CA HIS A 52 -9.65 -2.99 19.36
C HIS A 52 -9.77 -2.31 18.00
N ASP A 53 -10.85 -2.60 17.28
CA ASP A 53 -11.25 -1.89 16.05
C ASP A 53 -11.92 -0.53 16.38
N SER A 54 -12.27 0.25 15.36
CA SER A 54 -12.96 1.54 15.50
C SER A 54 -14.36 1.42 16.09
N SER A 55 -14.97 0.25 16.02
CA SER A 55 -16.28 -0.05 16.64
C SER A 55 -16.16 -0.44 18.11
N GLY A 56 -14.92 -0.59 18.63
CA GLY A 56 -14.65 -0.99 20.00
C GLY A 56 -14.63 -2.50 20.22
N ASN A 57 -14.70 -3.32 19.16
CA ASN A 57 -14.59 -4.76 19.30
C ASN A 57 -13.13 -5.15 19.56
N GLN A 58 -12.92 -6.06 20.49
CA GLN A 58 -11.58 -6.56 20.80
C GLN A 58 -11.11 -7.50 19.69
N ILE A 59 -9.96 -7.17 19.09
CA ILE A 59 -9.32 -7.98 18.05
C ILE A 59 -8.34 -8.97 18.67
N ASN A 60 -7.52 -8.51 19.62
CA ASN A 60 -6.50 -9.33 20.27
C ASN A 60 -6.25 -8.84 21.69
N SER A 61 -5.79 -9.72 22.59
CA SER A 61 -5.43 -9.35 23.95
C SER A 61 -4.40 -10.27 24.57
N LYS A 62 -3.68 -9.74 25.56
CA LYS A 62 -2.78 -10.50 26.43
C LYS A 62 -2.77 -9.91 27.84
N VAL A 63 -2.80 -10.79 28.82
CA VAL A 63 -2.66 -10.44 30.23
C VAL A 63 -1.20 -10.57 30.66
N GLN A 64 -0.71 -9.59 31.38
CA GLN A 64 0.61 -9.55 31.98
C GLN A 64 0.51 -9.57 33.51
N SER A 65 1.49 -10.15 34.11
CA SER A 65 1.56 -10.26 35.58
C SER A 65 3.02 -10.14 36.04
N ASN A 66 3.23 -10.18 37.35
CA ASN A 66 4.56 -10.21 37.96
C ASN A 66 5.42 -11.43 37.50
N GLU A 67 4.82 -12.45 36.94
CA GLU A 67 5.51 -13.64 36.44
C GLU A 67 5.89 -13.50 34.95
N ASP A 68 5.13 -12.69 34.18
CA ASP A 68 5.34 -12.42 32.75
C ASP A 68 5.29 -10.91 32.50
N THR A 69 6.44 -10.25 32.57
CA THR A 69 6.56 -8.79 32.60
C THR A 69 6.67 -8.14 31.24
N SER A 70 6.71 -8.92 30.17
CA SER A 70 6.79 -8.39 28.81
C SER A 70 6.01 -9.22 27.82
N GLY A 71 5.58 -8.64 26.72
CA GLY A 71 4.88 -9.35 25.70
C GLY A 71 4.63 -8.53 24.44
N LYS A 72 3.97 -9.19 23.50
CA LYS A 72 3.70 -8.66 22.18
C LYS A 72 2.29 -9.05 21.75
N LEU A 73 1.58 -8.09 21.21
CA LEU A 73 0.34 -8.28 20.46
C LEU A 73 0.55 -7.84 19.03
N SER A 74 -0.09 -8.50 18.09
CA SER A 74 -0.12 -8.06 16.70
C SER A 74 -1.47 -8.38 16.05
N THR A 75 -1.83 -7.59 15.05
CA THR A 75 -2.98 -7.83 14.18
C THR A 75 -2.65 -7.36 12.78
N VAL A 76 -3.20 -8.04 11.77
CA VAL A 76 -3.15 -7.63 10.36
C VAL A 76 -4.41 -6.84 10.06
N MET A 77 -4.27 -5.68 9.45
CA MET A 77 -5.41 -4.85 9.06
C MET A 77 -6.06 -5.41 7.80
N THR A 78 -7.36 -5.64 7.86
CA THR A 78 -8.16 -6.08 6.71
C THR A 78 -8.82 -4.93 5.97
N THR A 79 -8.86 -3.76 6.59
CA THR A 79 -9.36 -2.49 6.04
C THR A 79 -8.57 -1.34 6.67
N ALA A 80 -8.48 -0.21 5.98
CA ALA A 80 -7.89 1.00 6.56
C ALA A 80 -8.79 1.56 7.65
N ASP A 81 -8.29 1.69 8.87
CA ASP A 81 -9.07 2.19 10.01
C ASP A 81 -8.19 2.58 11.22
N TRP A 82 -8.85 3.18 12.22
CA TRP A 82 -8.25 3.43 13.52
C TRP A 82 -8.21 2.15 14.36
N VAL A 83 -7.04 1.86 14.88
CA VAL A 83 -6.79 0.79 15.85
C VAL A 83 -6.62 1.43 17.22
N TYR A 84 -7.33 0.89 18.20
CA TYR A 84 -7.29 1.35 19.57
C TYR A 84 -6.56 0.32 20.44
N ILE A 85 -5.59 0.80 21.22
CA ILE A 85 -4.84 0.00 22.16
C ILE A 85 -5.36 0.38 23.54
N LYS A 86 -5.78 -0.62 24.29
CA LYS A 86 -6.30 -0.44 25.64
C LYS A 86 -5.40 -1.13 26.64
N VAL A 87 -5.06 -0.41 27.69
CA VAL A 87 -4.37 -0.92 28.87
C VAL A 87 -5.32 -0.84 30.04
N LYS A 88 -5.57 -1.97 30.70
CA LYS A 88 -6.46 -2.04 31.85
C LYS A 88 -5.78 -2.78 33.01
N GLY A 89 -5.64 -2.11 34.14
CA GLY A 89 -5.28 -2.76 35.39
C GLY A 89 -6.39 -3.68 35.88
N LYS A 90 -6.06 -4.82 36.42
CA LYS A 90 -6.98 -5.64 37.22
C LYS A 90 -6.88 -5.24 38.69
N ASP A 91 -8.02 -5.24 39.37
CA ASP A 91 -8.14 -4.93 40.76
C ASP A 91 -7.08 -5.66 41.60
N THR A 92 -6.12 -4.93 42.07
CA THR A 92 -5.27 -5.37 43.17
C THR A 92 -5.74 -4.69 44.45
N PHE A 93 -5.75 -5.40 45.54
CA PHE A 93 -6.28 -4.93 46.85
C PHE A 93 -5.53 -3.72 47.42
N PHE A 94 -4.48 -3.27 46.74
CA PHE A 94 -3.67 -2.13 47.16
C PHE A 94 -3.42 -1.21 45.94
N ASN A 95 -3.61 0.06 46.16
CA ASN A 95 -3.57 1.17 45.25
C ASN A 95 -2.14 1.51 44.71
N ASP A 96 -1.33 0.50 44.46
CA ASP A 96 0.02 0.66 43.95
C ASP A 96 0.01 0.57 42.45
N GLY A 97 0.30 1.69 41.79
CA GLY A 97 0.33 1.79 40.32
C GLY A 97 1.33 0.81 39.71
N VAL A 98 0.99 0.29 38.55
CA VAL A 98 1.91 -0.46 37.69
C VAL A 98 2.48 0.48 36.65
N ASP A 99 3.79 0.61 36.64
CA ASP A 99 4.48 1.29 35.55
C ASP A 99 4.54 0.35 34.36
N TYR A 100 4.15 0.83 33.17
CA TYR A 100 4.29 0.09 31.94
C TYR A 100 4.91 0.93 30.84
N THR A 101 5.58 0.26 29.92
CA THR A 101 6.05 0.84 28.68
C THR A 101 5.28 0.18 27.53
N LEU A 102 4.77 1.00 26.62
CA LEU A 102 4.08 0.56 25.44
C LEU A 102 4.76 1.16 24.22
N LEU A 103 5.16 0.30 23.28
CA LEU A 103 5.69 0.68 21.97
C LEU A 103 4.76 0.11 20.90
N ALA A 104 4.05 0.99 20.22
CA ALA A 104 3.27 0.62 19.04
C ALA A 104 4.07 0.90 17.78
N SER A 105 4.08 -0.04 16.86
CA SER A 105 4.72 0.08 15.55
C SER A 105 3.80 -0.46 14.46
N ILE A 106 3.98 0.04 13.25
CA ILE A 106 3.32 -0.45 12.06
C ILE A 106 4.40 -1.04 11.16
N ASP A 107 4.18 -2.27 10.72
CA ASP A 107 4.91 -2.88 9.62
C ASP A 107 3.99 -2.85 8.39
N SER A 108 4.42 -2.14 7.35
CA SER A 108 3.65 -1.89 6.13
C SER A 108 4.19 -2.62 4.92
N ASN A 109 4.91 -3.73 5.14
CA ASN A 109 5.47 -4.52 4.03
C ASN A 109 4.42 -5.03 3.04
N ASP A 110 3.21 -5.28 3.51
CA ASP A 110 2.09 -5.76 2.69
C ASP A 110 1.01 -4.68 2.49
N ARG A 111 1.35 -3.39 2.67
CA ARG A 111 0.43 -2.29 2.42
C ARG A 111 0.09 -2.22 0.94
N ASP A 112 -1.18 -1.98 0.64
CA ASP A 112 -1.75 -1.64 -0.65
C ASP A 112 -2.60 -0.38 -0.42
N SER A 113 -2.02 0.79 -0.73
CA SER A 113 -2.56 2.09 -0.30
C SER A 113 -3.76 2.55 -1.11
N ASP A 114 -3.90 2.10 -2.34
CA ASP A 114 -5.01 2.45 -3.26
C ASP A 114 -5.95 1.28 -3.58
N GLU A 115 -5.63 0.09 -3.05
CA GLU A 115 -6.44 -1.13 -3.12
C GLU A 115 -6.60 -1.68 -4.56
N ASP A 116 -5.61 -1.53 -5.41
CA ASP A 116 -5.62 -2.04 -6.78
C ASP A 116 -5.11 -3.49 -6.92
N GLY A 117 -4.50 -4.01 -5.86
CA GLY A 117 -3.98 -5.38 -5.77
C GLY A 117 -2.47 -5.49 -5.85
N TYR A 118 -1.76 -4.39 -6.10
CA TYR A 118 -0.31 -4.30 -5.94
C TYR A 118 0.01 -3.70 -4.56
N ILE A 119 1.02 -4.25 -3.87
CA ILE A 119 1.49 -3.68 -2.61
C ILE A 119 2.39 -2.48 -2.90
N ASP A 120 2.39 -1.44 -2.03
CA ASP A 120 3.16 -0.20 -2.20
C ASP A 120 4.63 -0.44 -2.60
N SER A 121 5.25 -1.53 -2.12
CA SER A 121 6.65 -1.86 -2.44
C SER A 121 6.85 -2.41 -3.85
N GLU A 122 5.80 -2.82 -4.55
CA GLU A 122 5.79 -3.32 -5.92
C GLU A 122 5.02 -2.41 -6.87
N ASP A 123 4.27 -1.45 -6.32
CA ASP A 123 3.49 -0.47 -7.04
C ASP A 123 4.34 0.75 -7.41
N ALA A 124 4.21 1.21 -8.64
CA ALA A 124 4.85 2.43 -9.11
C ALA A 124 3.95 3.68 -8.93
N CYS A 125 2.69 3.46 -8.57
CA CYS A 125 1.65 4.48 -8.43
C CYS A 125 0.86 4.37 -7.11
N ASP A 126 1.53 4.12 -5.98
CA ASP A 126 1.05 3.78 -4.62
C ASP A 126 -0.30 4.37 -4.17
N PHE A 127 -0.79 5.44 -4.78
CA PHE A 127 -1.99 6.18 -4.37
C PHE A 127 -2.99 6.38 -5.51
N VAL A 128 -2.76 5.78 -6.66
CA VAL A 128 -3.61 5.90 -7.86
C VAL A 128 -3.86 4.53 -8.43
N PRO A 129 -5.02 3.92 -8.17
CA PRO A 129 -5.30 2.56 -8.60
C PRO A 129 -5.10 2.37 -10.10
N GLY A 130 -4.40 1.31 -10.49
CA GLY A 130 -4.13 1.00 -11.88
C GLY A 130 -4.02 -0.49 -12.16
N THR A 131 -3.85 -0.84 -13.41
CA THR A 131 -3.84 -2.23 -13.87
C THR A 131 -2.62 -2.58 -14.72
N SER A 132 -1.73 -1.61 -14.99
CA SER A 132 -0.53 -1.86 -15.78
C SER A 132 0.38 -2.90 -15.11
N ALA A 133 1.01 -3.73 -15.92
CA ALA A 133 1.74 -4.89 -15.43
C ALA A 133 3.13 -5.07 -16.07
N TYR A 134 3.39 -4.45 -17.23
CA TYR A 134 4.59 -4.72 -18.01
C TYR A 134 5.69 -3.67 -17.86
N ASP A 135 5.32 -2.41 -17.61
CA ASP A 135 6.26 -1.30 -17.43
C ASP A 135 6.28 -0.79 -15.98
N ARG A 136 5.30 -0.01 -15.58
CA ARG A 136 5.09 0.51 -14.22
C ARG A 136 3.88 -0.17 -13.62
N LYS A 137 4.10 -1.19 -12.81
CA LYS A 137 3.03 -1.93 -12.15
C LYS A 137 2.13 -1.01 -11.33
N GLY A 138 0.83 -1.29 -11.33
CA GLY A 138 -0.14 -0.57 -10.52
C GLY A 138 -0.50 0.82 -11.02
N CYS A 139 0.05 1.27 -12.15
CA CYS A 139 -0.31 2.56 -12.73
C CYS A 139 -1.52 2.47 -13.67
N LEU A 140 -2.11 3.63 -13.98
CA LEU A 140 -3.26 3.72 -14.86
C LEU A 140 -2.94 3.10 -16.23
N ASP A 141 -3.84 2.25 -16.70
CA ASP A 141 -3.81 1.57 -18.00
C ASP A 141 -5.24 1.60 -18.55
N SER A 142 -5.49 2.54 -19.44
CA SER A 142 -6.86 2.88 -19.88
C SER A 142 -7.48 1.85 -20.79
N ASP A 143 -6.70 1.07 -21.51
CA ASP A 143 -7.20 0.08 -22.48
C ASP A 143 -6.90 -1.38 -22.10
N SER A 144 -6.18 -1.56 -20.98
CA SER A 144 -5.87 -2.86 -20.39
C SER A 144 -4.95 -3.75 -21.24
N ASP A 145 -3.99 -3.17 -21.92
CA ASP A 145 -2.97 -3.91 -22.65
C ASP A 145 -1.73 -4.26 -21.79
N GLY A 146 -1.66 -3.68 -20.60
CA GLY A 146 -0.63 -3.93 -19.59
C GLY A 146 0.47 -2.87 -19.55
N TYR A 147 0.44 -1.87 -20.41
CA TYR A 147 1.34 -0.72 -20.37
C TYR A 147 0.64 0.49 -19.74
N SER A 148 1.41 1.29 -19.00
CA SER A 148 0.84 2.44 -18.30
C SER A 148 0.63 3.64 -19.21
N ASP A 149 -0.47 4.35 -18.98
CA ASP A 149 -0.75 5.62 -19.66
C ASP A 149 0.38 6.64 -19.43
N PRO A 150 0.62 7.56 -20.38
CA PRO A 150 1.58 8.63 -20.18
C PRO A 150 1.10 9.63 -19.12
N GLU A 151 2.02 10.05 -18.26
CA GLU A 151 1.78 11.07 -17.23
C GLU A 151 2.95 12.06 -17.11
N VAL A 152 2.83 13.04 -16.22
CA VAL A 152 3.90 14.02 -15.99
C VAL A 152 5.17 13.32 -15.47
N GLY A 153 6.23 13.36 -16.27
CA GLY A 153 7.50 12.70 -15.95
C GLY A 153 7.64 11.28 -16.47
N TRP A 154 6.56 10.71 -16.98
CA TRP A 154 6.55 9.39 -17.62
C TRP A 154 5.82 9.45 -18.96
N GLY A 155 6.53 9.68 -20.02
CA GLY A 155 6.01 9.75 -21.38
C GLY A 155 6.46 8.58 -22.24
N THR A 156 6.04 8.57 -23.51
CA THR A 156 6.38 7.51 -24.48
C THR A 156 7.88 7.31 -24.65
N ASN A 157 8.69 8.36 -24.55
CA ASN A 157 10.15 8.27 -24.53
C ASN A 157 10.73 7.54 -23.31
N ASN A 158 9.95 7.36 -22.25
CA ASN A 158 10.32 6.62 -21.06
C ASN A 158 9.74 5.19 -21.06
N GLY A 159 8.89 4.86 -22.02
CA GLY A 159 8.23 3.58 -22.13
C GLY A 159 6.76 3.56 -21.77
N ALA A 160 6.13 4.73 -21.55
CA ALA A 160 4.69 4.83 -21.42
C ALA A 160 4.00 4.42 -22.73
N ASP A 161 2.77 3.96 -22.61
CA ASP A 161 1.93 3.59 -23.73
C ASP A 161 1.77 4.77 -24.71
N ALA A 162 2.09 4.55 -25.97
CA ALA A 162 1.92 5.53 -27.04
C ALA A 162 0.46 5.62 -27.52
N PHE A 163 -0.36 4.61 -27.20
CA PHE A 163 -1.73 4.46 -27.68
C PHE A 163 -2.73 4.11 -26.57
N PRO A 164 -2.92 4.93 -25.55
CA PRO A 164 -3.65 4.62 -24.30
C PRO A 164 -5.13 4.21 -24.46
N PHE A 165 -5.63 4.11 -25.67
CA PHE A 165 -7.01 3.70 -25.99
C PHE A 165 -7.06 2.63 -27.10
N GLN A 166 -5.92 1.98 -27.37
CA GLN A 166 -5.79 0.98 -28.44
C GLN A 166 -5.09 -0.28 -27.93
N PRO A 167 -5.80 -1.25 -27.34
CA PRO A 167 -5.23 -2.38 -26.58
C PRO A 167 -4.41 -3.37 -27.40
N THR A 168 -4.05 -3.05 -28.60
CA THR A 168 -3.18 -3.85 -29.47
C THR A 168 -1.92 -3.11 -29.90
N GLN A 169 -1.72 -1.89 -29.40
CA GLN A 169 -0.57 -1.06 -29.70
C GLN A 169 -0.13 -0.33 -28.44
N TRP A 170 1.16 -0.30 -28.14
CA TRP A 170 1.73 0.38 -26.96
C TRP A 170 3.01 1.16 -27.27
N GLN A 171 3.60 0.94 -28.44
CA GLN A 171 4.85 1.58 -28.84
C GLN A 171 4.75 2.16 -30.23
N ASP A 172 5.37 3.33 -30.44
CA ASP A 172 5.53 4.03 -31.72
C ASP A 172 6.97 4.54 -31.77
N SER A 173 7.84 3.79 -32.45
CA SER A 173 9.29 4.03 -32.40
C SER A 173 9.77 5.23 -33.18
N ASP A 174 9.04 5.63 -34.21
CA ASP A 174 9.41 6.77 -35.06
C ASP A 174 8.44 7.96 -34.97
N ASN A 175 7.39 7.82 -34.14
CA ASN A 175 6.40 8.83 -33.84
C ASN A 175 5.58 9.30 -35.00
N ASP A 176 5.15 8.38 -35.88
CA ASP A 176 4.31 8.70 -37.01
C ASP A 176 2.82 8.45 -36.78
N GLY A 177 2.47 7.82 -35.63
CA GLY A 177 1.10 7.55 -35.24
C GLY A 177 0.61 6.14 -35.58
N PHE A 178 1.47 5.28 -36.10
CA PHE A 178 1.23 3.86 -36.29
C PHE A 178 2.04 3.06 -35.26
N GLY A 179 1.43 2.02 -34.70
CA GLY A 179 2.08 1.26 -33.64
C GLY A 179 2.97 0.13 -34.16
N ASP A 180 4.06 -0.12 -33.45
CA ASP A 180 5.09 -1.10 -33.85
C ASP A 180 4.58 -2.55 -33.89
N ASN A 181 3.45 -2.86 -33.27
CA ASN A 181 2.89 -4.22 -33.31
C ASN A 181 2.16 -4.48 -34.63
N LEU A 182 2.81 -5.20 -35.53
CA LEU A 182 2.27 -5.55 -36.81
C LEU A 182 0.96 -6.36 -36.80
N ASP A 183 0.74 -7.12 -35.74
CA ASP A 183 -0.48 -7.91 -35.53
C ASP A 183 -1.62 -7.08 -34.89
N GLY A 184 -1.32 -5.85 -34.48
CA GLY A 184 -2.24 -4.92 -33.86
C GLY A 184 -3.04 -4.09 -34.87
N TYR A 185 -3.85 -3.17 -34.35
CA TYR A 185 -4.63 -2.25 -35.16
C TYR A 185 -3.70 -1.32 -35.97
N GLN A 186 -3.78 -1.35 -37.29
CA GLN A 186 -2.95 -0.55 -38.19
C GLN A 186 -1.46 -0.63 -37.85
N GLY A 187 -0.95 -1.87 -37.67
CA GLY A 187 0.44 -2.09 -37.30
C GLY A 187 1.40 -1.51 -38.36
N ASP A 188 2.44 -0.84 -37.85
CA ASP A 188 3.44 -0.17 -38.65
C ASP A 188 4.37 -1.16 -39.36
N PHE A 189 4.42 -1.08 -40.70
CA PHE A 189 5.34 -1.88 -41.50
C PHE A 189 6.74 -1.29 -41.55
N CYS A 190 6.92 -0.04 -41.18
CA CYS A 190 8.17 0.69 -41.22
C CYS A 190 8.59 1.32 -39.88
N PRO A 191 8.58 0.58 -38.72
CA PRO A 191 8.57 1.11 -37.38
C PRO A 191 9.78 1.97 -36.96
N TYR A 192 10.69 2.25 -37.86
CA TYR A 192 11.86 3.12 -37.63
C TYR A 192 12.00 4.21 -38.68
N ASN A 193 11.04 4.34 -39.60
CA ASN A 193 11.08 5.28 -40.69
C ASN A 193 9.69 5.88 -40.90
N SER A 194 9.41 6.95 -40.18
CA SER A 194 8.14 7.65 -40.19
C SER A 194 7.57 7.84 -41.61
N GLY A 195 6.29 7.45 -41.74
CA GLY A 195 5.57 7.55 -43.00
C GLY A 195 4.08 7.80 -42.80
N GLN A 196 3.32 7.87 -43.90
CA GLN A 196 1.91 8.23 -43.89
C GLN A 196 1.04 7.35 -44.77
N SER A 197 1.54 6.22 -45.26
CA SER A 197 0.76 5.33 -46.05
C SER A 197 -0.36 4.65 -45.28
N LEU A 198 -1.54 4.54 -45.89
CA LEU A 198 -2.77 4.09 -45.25
C LEU A 198 -3.46 2.93 -45.97
N SER A 199 -2.95 2.52 -47.12
CA SER A 199 -3.66 1.60 -48.00
C SER A 199 -3.01 0.23 -48.15
N ASP A 200 -1.68 0.14 -48.10
CA ASP A 200 -0.95 -1.13 -48.23
C ASP A 200 -0.05 -1.46 -47.03
N ARG A 201 0.96 -0.66 -46.77
CA ARG A 201 1.87 -0.79 -45.64
C ARG A 201 1.74 0.42 -44.73
N PHE A 202 0.94 0.31 -43.71
CA PHE A 202 0.75 1.41 -42.77
C PHE A 202 2.09 1.92 -42.23
N GLY A 203 2.23 3.22 -42.03
CA GLY A 203 3.41 3.85 -41.43
C GLY A 203 4.63 3.92 -42.36
N CYS A 204 4.56 3.43 -43.61
CA CYS A 204 5.67 3.58 -44.53
C CYS A 204 5.61 4.89 -45.32
N LEU A 205 6.75 5.29 -45.93
CA LEU A 205 6.86 6.51 -46.68
C LEU A 205 5.88 6.51 -47.88
N ASP A 206 5.16 7.61 -48.03
CA ASP A 206 4.24 7.92 -49.14
C ASP A 206 4.56 9.33 -49.64
N SER A 207 5.43 9.43 -50.63
CA SER A 207 5.98 10.72 -51.10
C SER A 207 5.01 11.55 -51.92
N ASP A 208 4.04 10.93 -52.55
CA ASP A 208 3.08 11.63 -53.41
C ASP A 208 1.69 11.79 -52.76
N GLY A 209 1.46 11.17 -51.57
CA GLY A 209 0.25 11.33 -50.78
C GLY A 209 -0.96 10.61 -51.35
N ASP A 210 -0.78 9.54 -52.13
CA ASP A 210 -1.88 8.79 -52.68
C ASP A 210 -2.41 7.67 -51.77
N GLY A 211 -1.77 7.49 -50.61
CA GLY A 211 -2.10 6.52 -49.55
C GLY A 211 -1.38 5.19 -49.70
N PHE A 212 -0.66 4.96 -50.78
CA PHE A 212 0.17 3.77 -50.97
C PHE A 212 1.63 4.07 -50.64
N SER A 213 2.31 3.08 -50.06
CA SER A 213 3.71 3.26 -49.71
C SER A 213 4.62 3.30 -50.95
N ASP A 214 5.68 4.14 -50.88
CA ASP A 214 6.75 4.16 -51.90
C ASP A 214 7.41 2.78 -52.01
N PRO A 215 7.95 2.44 -53.20
CA PRO A 215 8.76 1.24 -53.35
C PRO A 215 9.99 1.27 -52.46
N ASP A 216 10.33 0.14 -51.83
CA ASP A 216 11.56 0.04 -51.07
C ASP A 216 12.78 0.41 -51.93
N PRO A 217 13.71 1.23 -51.39
CA PRO A 217 14.95 1.49 -52.09
C PRO A 217 15.72 0.18 -52.25
N GLY A 218 15.91 -0.27 -53.45
CA GLY A 218 16.57 -1.53 -53.83
C GLY A 218 18.06 -1.59 -53.47
#